data_926f05e94b44d0fd29c4d762ea1aa2b7
#
_entry.id   926f05e94b44d0fd29c4d762ea1aa2b7
#
_cell.length_a   1.000
_cell.length_b   1.000
_cell.length_c   1.000
_cell.angle_alpha   90.00
_cell.angle_beta   90.00
_cell.angle_gamma   90.00
#
_symmetry.space_group_name_H-M   'P 1'
#
loop_
_entity.id
_entity.type
_entity.pdbx_description
1 polymer ?
#
loop_
_entity_poly.entity_id
_entity_poly.type
_entity_poly.pdbx_seq_one_letter_code
_entity_poly.pdbx_strand_id
1 'polypeptide(L)'
;VLTGFMGATYWMVPDESRGELHSTKLAYIQLGLWTAMGVTAVLGYLFGYGTGNKLLEQPLPHKIVIVICMLMFLYNIGMTIKKAGRFTATEGVLLLGLASAAVLYLPALMHYENDVVSIYYRWWTIHLWVEGVWEMIQGGFLAYLLIRLSGADREVMEKWLYVIVVLVLIDGILGTAHHYFWIGLPHYWLP
;
A
#
# COMPACT_ATOMS: atom_id res chain seq x y z
N VAL A 1 -2.88 -1.82 10.53
CA VAL A 1 -1.65 -1.50 9.77
C VAL A 1 -1.92 -0.34 8.81
N LEU A 2 -2.77 -0.47 7.78
CA LEU A 2 -3.01 0.58 6.77
C LEU A 2 -3.47 1.91 7.36
N THR A 3 -4.40 1.92 8.32
CA THR A 3 -4.85 3.13 9.01
C THR A 3 -3.69 3.86 9.71
N GLY A 4 -2.77 3.10 10.32
CA GLY A 4 -1.56 3.65 10.92
C GLY A 4 -0.65 4.31 9.88
N PHE A 5 -0.42 3.66 8.73
CA PHE A 5 0.36 4.24 7.63
C PHE A 5 -0.28 5.50 7.06
N MET A 6 -1.60 5.52 6.89
CA MET A 6 -2.30 6.71 6.42
C MET A 6 -2.12 7.89 7.40
N GLY A 7 -2.33 7.66 8.69
CA GLY A 7 -2.14 8.68 9.72
C GLY A 7 -0.71 9.20 9.79
N ALA A 8 0.27 8.29 9.79
CA ALA A 8 1.69 8.65 9.79
C ALA A 8 2.09 9.44 8.53
N THR A 9 1.57 9.07 7.35
CA THR A 9 1.84 9.80 6.10
C THR A 9 1.23 11.21 6.14
N TYR A 10 0.02 11.38 6.65
CA TYR A 10 -0.61 12.69 6.81
C TYR A 10 0.15 13.61 7.75
N TRP A 11 0.88 13.06 8.71
CA TRP A 11 1.76 13.82 9.60
C TRP A 11 3.13 14.08 8.96
N MET A 12 3.73 13.05 8.39
CA MET A 12 5.11 13.09 7.90
C MET A 12 5.28 13.96 6.64
N VAL A 13 4.37 13.86 5.67
CA VAL A 13 4.53 14.53 4.37
C VAL A 13 4.50 16.06 4.50
N PRO A 14 3.57 16.69 5.24
CA PRO A 14 3.64 18.12 5.50
C PRO A 14 4.94 18.56 6.19
N ASP A 15 5.44 17.79 7.16
CA ASP A 15 6.70 18.09 7.85
C ASP A 15 7.90 17.98 6.90
N GLU A 16 7.99 16.92 6.12
CA GLU A 16 9.10 16.67 5.19
C GLU A 16 9.12 17.69 4.04
N SER A 17 7.96 18.00 3.46
CA SER A 17 7.83 19.00 2.40
C SER A 17 7.90 20.45 2.90
N ARG A 18 7.86 20.66 4.22
CA ARG A 18 7.77 21.99 4.87
C ARG A 18 6.56 22.78 4.41
N GLY A 19 5.45 22.10 4.22
CA GLY A 19 4.19 22.66 3.75
C GLY A 19 3.02 22.29 4.65
N GLU A 20 1.84 22.74 4.26
CA GLU A 20 0.59 22.39 4.92
C GLU A 20 -0.14 21.28 4.14
N LEU A 21 -0.90 20.45 4.84
CA LEU A 21 -1.74 19.45 4.22
C LEU A 21 -2.72 20.12 3.23
N HIS A 22 -2.78 19.59 2.01
CA HIS A 22 -3.63 20.17 0.95
C HIS A 22 -5.09 20.33 1.39
N SER A 23 -5.64 19.30 2.04
CA SER A 23 -7.00 19.34 2.53
C SER A 23 -7.23 18.45 3.76
N THR A 24 -7.34 19.06 4.93
CA THR A 24 -7.73 18.40 6.16
C THR A 24 -9.14 17.82 6.08
N LYS A 25 -10.06 18.55 5.42
CA LYS A 25 -11.43 18.08 5.19
C LYS A 25 -11.46 16.78 4.40
N LEU A 26 -10.66 16.68 3.33
CA LEU A 26 -10.56 15.45 2.52
C LEU A 26 -10.01 14.28 3.33
N ALA A 27 -9.01 14.53 4.19
CA ALA A 27 -8.45 13.53 5.09
C ALA A 27 -9.51 12.97 6.06
N TYR A 28 -10.33 13.82 6.67
CA TYR A 28 -11.41 13.37 7.55
C TYR A 28 -12.52 12.63 6.81
N ILE A 29 -12.90 13.06 5.60
CA ILE A 29 -13.88 12.33 4.78
C ILE A 29 -13.34 10.94 4.45
N GLN A 30 -12.09 10.84 4.02
CA GLN A 30 -11.43 9.57 3.73
C GLN A 30 -11.39 8.67 4.96
N LEU A 31 -11.01 9.19 6.12
CA LEU A 31 -10.99 8.44 7.38
C LEU A 31 -12.39 7.93 7.76
N GLY A 32 -13.42 8.75 7.59
CA GLY A 32 -14.80 8.37 7.84
C GLY A 32 -15.27 7.24 6.93
N LEU A 33 -15.02 7.34 5.62
CA LEU A 33 -15.35 6.30 4.64
C LEU A 33 -14.58 4.99 4.92
N TRP A 34 -13.28 5.10 5.21
CA TRP A 34 -12.42 3.98 5.55
C TRP A 34 -12.90 3.25 6.80
N THR A 35 -13.22 3.99 7.86
CA THR A 35 -13.73 3.44 9.12
C THR A 35 -15.09 2.79 8.95
N ALA A 36 -16.02 3.47 8.27
CA ALA A 36 -17.35 2.92 8.00
C ALA A 36 -17.28 1.63 7.19
N MET A 37 -16.44 1.60 6.15
CA MET A 37 -16.19 0.39 5.35
C MET A 37 -15.61 -0.73 6.22
N GLY A 38 -14.61 -0.44 7.05
CA GLY A 38 -13.99 -1.45 7.92
C GLY A 38 -14.98 -2.02 8.94
N VAL A 39 -15.77 -1.17 9.59
CA VAL A 39 -16.80 -1.59 10.57
C VAL A 39 -17.87 -2.46 9.89
N THR A 40 -18.40 -2.02 8.75
CA THR A 40 -19.42 -2.78 8.02
C THR A 40 -18.89 -4.09 7.45
N ALA A 41 -17.61 -4.16 7.06
CA ALA A 41 -16.97 -5.40 6.64
C ALA A 41 -16.87 -6.40 7.81
N VAL A 42 -16.37 -5.96 8.98
CA VAL A 42 -16.24 -6.81 10.17
C VAL A 42 -17.62 -7.32 10.63
N LEU A 43 -18.62 -6.44 10.72
CA LEU A 43 -19.98 -6.84 11.06
C LEU A 43 -20.55 -7.83 10.02
N GLY A 44 -20.31 -7.56 8.73
CA GLY A 44 -20.72 -8.47 7.66
C GLY A 44 -20.14 -9.88 7.84
N TYR A 45 -18.85 -9.98 8.17
CA TYR A 45 -18.20 -11.29 8.40
C TYR A 45 -18.80 -12.05 9.59
N LEU A 46 -19.16 -11.35 10.67
CA LEU A 46 -19.83 -11.97 11.82
C LEU A 46 -21.18 -12.60 11.44
N PHE A 47 -21.84 -12.09 10.41
CA PHE A 47 -23.10 -12.62 9.88
C PHE A 47 -22.92 -13.49 8.62
N GLY A 48 -21.69 -13.91 8.31
CA GLY A 48 -21.39 -14.76 7.16
C GLY A 48 -21.41 -14.04 5.80
N TYR A 49 -21.39 -12.70 5.79
CA TYR A 49 -21.42 -11.90 4.57
C TYR A 49 -20.00 -11.63 4.08
N GLY A 50 -19.48 -12.50 3.24
CA GLY A 50 -18.17 -12.40 2.63
C GLY A 50 -18.10 -13.18 1.32
N THR A 51 -17.04 -12.94 0.53
CA THR A 51 -16.88 -13.63 -0.77
C THR A 51 -16.29 -15.03 -0.65
N GLY A 52 -15.82 -15.43 0.54
CA GLY A 52 -15.07 -16.68 0.74
C GLY A 52 -13.64 -16.67 0.19
N ASN A 53 -13.22 -15.60 -0.47
CA ASN A 53 -11.87 -15.47 -0.99
C ASN A 53 -10.90 -15.11 0.13
N LYS A 54 -10.14 -16.07 0.62
CA LYS A 54 -9.16 -15.90 1.69
C LYS A 54 -8.30 -14.64 1.47
N LEU A 55 -8.20 -13.79 2.47
CA LEU A 55 -7.51 -12.49 2.50
C LEU A 55 -8.14 -11.36 1.66
N LEU A 56 -9.10 -11.66 0.80
CA LEU A 56 -9.86 -10.70 0.00
C LEU A 56 -11.37 -10.94 0.14
N GLU A 57 -11.81 -11.22 1.37
CA GLU A 57 -13.19 -11.60 1.69
C GLU A 57 -14.20 -10.47 1.46
N GLN A 58 -13.74 -9.23 1.33
CA GLN A 58 -14.63 -8.08 1.19
C GLN A 58 -15.49 -8.19 -0.06
N PRO A 59 -16.81 -7.98 0.05
CA PRO A 59 -17.69 -7.85 -1.11
C PRO A 59 -17.25 -6.69 -2.03
N LEU A 60 -17.62 -6.76 -3.30
CA LEU A 60 -17.23 -5.78 -4.31
C LEU A 60 -17.49 -4.32 -3.90
N PRO A 61 -18.62 -3.94 -3.28
CA PRO A 61 -18.82 -2.56 -2.83
C PRO A 61 -17.73 -2.07 -1.85
N HIS A 62 -17.30 -2.93 -0.91
CA HIS A 62 -16.22 -2.58 0.03
C HIS A 62 -14.88 -2.41 -0.70
N LYS A 63 -14.57 -3.28 -1.66
CA LYS A 63 -13.37 -3.17 -2.48
C LYS A 63 -13.33 -1.87 -3.29
N ILE A 64 -14.47 -1.44 -3.82
CA ILE A 64 -14.60 -0.15 -4.52
C ILE A 64 -14.32 1.01 -3.56
N VAL A 65 -14.87 0.97 -2.34
CA VAL A 65 -14.61 2.01 -1.32
C VAL A 65 -13.13 2.05 -0.94
N ILE A 66 -12.46 0.90 -0.83
CA ILE A 66 -10.99 0.84 -0.61
C ILE A 66 -10.26 1.63 -1.70
N VAL A 67 -10.56 1.38 -2.98
CA VAL A 67 -9.91 2.08 -4.11
C VAL A 67 -10.20 3.58 -4.05
N ILE A 68 -11.45 3.97 -3.80
CA ILE A 68 -11.82 5.39 -3.67
C ILE A 68 -11.01 6.05 -2.54
N CYS A 69 -10.94 5.44 -1.37
CA CYS A 69 -10.15 5.95 -0.24
C CYS A 69 -8.67 6.08 -0.58
N MET A 70 -8.11 5.12 -1.31
CA MET A 70 -6.71 5.18 -1.75
C MET A 70 -6.45 6.29 -2.75
N LEU A 71 -7.36 6.50 -3.71
CA LEU A 71 -7.26 7.61 -4.68
C LEU A 71 -7.40 8.97 -3.99
N MET A 72 -8.34 9.11 -3.04
CA MET A 72 -8.47 10.33 -2.22
C MET A 72 -7.19 10.62 -1.44
N PHE A 73 -6.59 9.59 -0.85
CA PHE A 73 -5.35 9.67 -0.10
C PHE A 73 -4.18 10.10 -0.99
N LEU A 74 -3.97 9.39 -2.10
CA LEU A 74 -2.93 9.69 -3.08
C LEU A 74 -3.06 11.11 -3.63
N TYR A 75 -4.28 11.55 -3.95
CA TYR A 75 -4.55 12.90 -4.40
C TYR A 75 -4.17 13.94 -3.35
N ASN A 76 -4.61 13.75 -2.10
CA ASN A 76 -4.35 14.70 -1.01
C ASN A 76 -2.85 14.84 -0.72
N ILE A 77 -2.13 13.72 -0.64
CA ILE A 77 -0.68 13.69 -0.44
C ILE A 77 0.07 14.27 -1.64
N GLY A 78 -0.26 13.86 -2.86
CA GLY A 78 0.36 14.39 -4.07
C GLY A 78 0.19 15.90 -4.22
N MET A 79 -1.01 16.42 -3.91
CA MET A 79 -1.26 17.85 -3.92
C MET A 79 -0.57 18.61 -2.79
N THR A 80 -0.36 17.98 -1.63
CA THR A 80 0.44 18.53 -0.53
C THR A 80 1.88 18.77 -0.99
N ILE A 81 2.52 17.75 -1.53
CA ILE A 81 3.89 17.83 -2.05
C ILE A 81 4.01 18.85 -3.19
N LYS A 82 3.06 18.80 -4.14
CA LYS A 82 3.04 19.74 -5.27
C LYS A 82 2.97 21.19 -4.82
N LYS A 83 2.11 21.50 -3.83
CA LYS A 83 1.97 22.87 -3.31
C LYS A 83 3.17 23.33 -2.52
N ALA A 84 3.84 22.45 -1.79
CA ALA A 84 5.03 22.77 -1.05
C ALA A 84 6.22 23.14 -1.96
N GLY A 85 6.21 22.71 -3.21
CA GLY A 85 7.25 23.02 -4.19
C GLY A 85 8.61 22.36 -3.88
N ARG A 86 8.65 21.47 -2.91
CA ARG A 86 9.83 20.68 -2.54
C ARG A 86 9.48 19.20 -2.69
N PHE A 87 10.40 18.43 -3.25
CA PHE A 87 10.25 16.99 -3.44
C PHE A 87 11.52 16.27 -2.98
N THR A 88 11.38 15.31 -2.10
CA THR A 88 12.47 14.51 -1.56
C THR A 88 12.38 13.05 -2.03
N ALA A 89 13.48 12.31 -1.97
CA ALA A 89 13.47 10.88 -2.30
C ALA A 89 12.52 10.11 -1.38
N THR A 90 12.45 10.46 -0.10
CA THR A 90 11.52 9.87 0.87
C THR A 90 10.05 10.03 0.44
N GLU A 91 9.66 11.24 0.03
CA GLU A 91 8.31 11.51 -0.49
C GLU A 91 8.05 10.77 -1.80
N GLY A 92 9.07 10.68 -2.67
CA GLY A 92 9.00 9.92 -3.92
C GLY A 92 8.72 8.45 -3.69
N VAL A 93 9.43 7.82 -2.76
CA VAL A 93 9.22 6.41 -2.37
C VAL A 93 7.82 6.19 -1.79
N LEU A 94 7.35 7.11 -0.93
CA LEU A 94 5.99 7.05 -0.40
C LEU A 94 4.93 7.18 -1.49
N LEU A 95 5.05 8.14 -2.40
CA LEU A 95 4.13 8.30 -3.51
C LEU A 95 4.13 7.09 -4.44
N LEU A 96 5.32 6.53 -4.73
CA LEU A 96 5.44 5.30 -5.52
C LEU A 96 4.71 4.14 -4.83
N GLY A 97 4.95 3.94 -3.53
CA GLY A 97 4.28 2.92 -2.74
C GLY A 97 2.75 3.09 -2.74
N LEU A 98 2.27 4.31 -2.51
CA LEU A 98 0.83 4.60 -2.49
C LEU A 98 0.18 4.43 -3.88
N ALA A 99 0.84 4.86 -4.94
CA ALA A 99 0.36 4.67 -6.30
C ALA A 99 0.33 3.19 -6.69
N SER A 100 1.40 2.46 -6.34
CA SER A 100 1.47 1.01 -6.54
C SER A 100 0.37 0.29 -5.76
N ALA A 101 0.10 0.70 -4.51
CA ALA A 101 -1.00 0.14 -3.72
C ALA A 101 -2.35 0.25 -4.43
N ALA A 102 -2.65 1.40 -5.03
CA ALA A 102 -3.90 1.62 -5.76
C ALA A 102 -3.98 0.76 -7.03
N VAL A 103 -2.90 0.73 -7.82
CA VAL A 103 -2.87 0.02 -9.12
C VAL A 103 -2.86 -1.50 -8.92
N LEU A 104 -2.02 -2.00 -8.01
CA LEU A 104 -1.87 -3.44 -7.77
C LEU A 104 -3.07 -4.07 -7.05
N TYR A 105 -4.01 -3.27 -6.54
CA TYR A 105 -5.26 -3.76 -6.00
C TYR A 105 -6.33 -4.03 -7.06
N LEU A 106 -6.19 -3.50 -8.28
CA LEU A 106 -7.22 -3.61 -9.31
C LEU A 106 -7.62 -5.06 -9.66
N PRO A 107 -6.70 -6.05 -9.71
CA PRO A 107 -7.09 -7.44 -9.93
C PRO A 107 -8.04 -8.00 -8.87
N ALA A 108 -8.02 -7.47 -7.64
CA ALA A 108 -8.93 -7.86 -6.56
C ALA A 108 -10.40 -7.46 -6.82
N LEU A 109 -10.65 -6.53 -7.75
CA LEU A 109 -11.99 -6.11 -8.16
C LEU A 109 -12.61 -7.06 -9.20
N MET A 110 -11.77 -7.87 -9.87
CA MET A 110 -12.20 -8.72 -10.97
C MET A 110 -12.83 -10.00 -10.43
N HIS A 111 -13.80 -10.52 -11.18
CA HIS A 111 -14.34 -11.86 -11.00
C HIS A 111 -13.66 -12.81 -11.97
N TYR A 112 -13.18 -13.93 -11.47
CA TYR A 112 -12.53 -14.96 -12.28
C TYR A 112 -13.36 -16.24 -12.17
N GLU A 113 -13.87 -16.73 -13.31
CA GLU A 113 -14.63 -17.98 -13.39
C GLU A 113 -13.77 -19.23 -13.13
N ASN A 114 -12.49 -19.14 -13.51
CA ASN A 114 -11.54 -20.22 -13.29
C ASN A 114 -10.87 -20.10 -11.91
N ASP A 115 -11.02 -21.11 -11.07
CA ASP A 115 -10.50 -21.12 -9.69
C ASP A 115 -8.97 -20.97 -9.64
N VAL A 116 -8.23 -21.58 -10.57
CA VAL A 116 -6.77 -21.47 -10.62
C VAL A 116 -6.35 -20.03 -10.89
N VAL A 117 -6.99 -19.39 -11.87
CA VAL A 117 -6.76 -17.98 -12.20
C VAL A 117 -7.15 -17.08 -11.03
N SER A 118 -8.27 -17.35 -10.35
CA SER A 118 -8.72 -16.64 -9.17
C SER A 118 -7.69 -16.73 -8.03
N ILE A 119 -7.20 -17.94 -7.75
CA ILE A 119 -6.16 -18.18 -6.73
C ILE A 119 -4.87 -17.45 -7.10
N TYR A 120 -4.47 -17.52 -8.37
CA TYR A 120 -3.26 -16.86 -8.86
C TYR A 120 -3.31 -15.34 -8.59
N TYR A 121 -4.32 -14.63 -9.10
CA TYR A 121 -4.42 -13.17 -8.94
C TYR A 121 -4.67 -12.74 -7.51
N ARG A 122 -5.34 -13.55 -6.70
CA ARG A 122 -5.50 -13.29 -5.27
C ARG A 122 -4.15 -13.27 -4.55
N TRP A 123 -3.33 -14.29 -4.72
CA TRP A 123 -2.01 -14.35 -4.11
C TRP A 123 -1.06 -13.32 -4.69
N TRP A 124 -1.11 -13.08 -6.00
CA TRP A 124 -0.35 -12.03 -6.65
C TRP A 124 -0.64 -10.65 -6.04
N THR A 125 -1.92 -10.29 -5.89
CA THR A 125 -2.32 -9.01 -5.28
C THR A 125 -1.85 -8.91 -3.83
N ILE A 126 -2.07 -9.94 -3.01
CA ILE A 126 -1.71 -9.92 -1.60
C ILE A 126 -0.21 -9.86 -1.40
N HIS A 127 0.54 -10.65 -2.15
CA HIS A 127 2.00 -10.68 -2.06
C HIS A 127 2.59 -9.31 -2.44
N LEU A 128 2.22 -8.76 -3.59
CA LEU A 128 2.71 -7.45 -4.02
C LEU A 128 2.33 -6.32 -3.06
N TRP A 129 1.19 -6.44 -2.40
CA TRP A 129 0.79 -5.48 -1.37
C TRP A 129 1.64 -5.58 -0.11
N VAL A 130 1.87 -6.79 0.39
CA VAL A 130 2.57 -7.01 1.65
C VAL A 130 4.08 -6.92 1.45
N GLU A 131 4.62 -7.68 0.50
CA GLU A 131 6.07 -7.86 0.29
C GLU A 131 6.64 -6.97 -0.81
N GLY A 132 5.89 -5.99 -1.24
CA GLY A 132 6.33 -4.96 -2.17
C GLY A 132 5.96 -3.57 -1.66
N VAL A 133 4.67 -3.26 -1.70
CA VAL A 133 4.16 -1.91 -1.41
C VAL A 133 4.35 -1.51 0.05
N TRP A 134 4.00 -2.37 1.01
CA TRP A 134 4.12 -2.04 2.44
C TRP A 134 5.57 -1.91 2.87
N GLU A 135 6.45 -2.74 2.37
CA GLU A 135 7.88 -2.65 2.65
C GLU A 135 8.48 -1.36 2.08
N MET A 136 8.06 -0.97 0.88
CA MET A 136 8.45 0.30 0.28
C MET A 136 8.00 1.50 1.12
N ILE A 137 6.75 1.50 1.58
CA ILE A 137 6.20 2.54 2.46
C ILE A 137 6.95 2.55 3.79
N GLN A 138 7.20 1.40 4.39
CA GLN A 138 7.98 1.28 5.64
C GLN A 138 9.41 1.78 5.47
N GLY A 139 10.06 1.47 4.36
CA GLY A 139 11.38 1.99 4.03
C GLY A 139 11.42 3.52 4.00
N GLY A 140 10.42 4.14 3.36
CA GLY A 140 10.25 5.59 3.35
C GLY A 140 10.07 6.18 4.76
N PHE A 141 9.21 5.57 5.58
CA PHE A 141 9.02 5.99 6.98
C PHE A 141 10.30 5.84 7.82
N LEU A 142 10.96 4.71 7.70
CA LEU A 142 12.18 4.45 8.47
C LEU A 142 13.29 5.45 8.11
N ALA A 143 13.48 5.73 6.83
CA ALA A 143 14.44 6.73 6.37
C ALA A 143 14.11 8.11 6.93
N TYR A 144 12.85 8.54 6.88
CA TYR A 144 12.41 9.80 7.46
C TYR A 144 12.70 9.86 8.97
N LEU A 145 12.34 8.82 9.72
CA LEU A 145 12.57 8.77 11.17
C LEU A 145 14.05 8.78 11.52
N LEU A 146 14.90 8.06 10.78
CA LEU A 146 16.34 8.06 11.00
C LEU A 146 16.94 9.45 10.76
N ILE A 147 16.53 10.12 9.68
CA ILE A 147 17.00 11.50 9.40
C ILE A 147 16.55 12.44 10.53
N ARG A 148 15.29 12.37 10.97
CA ARG A 148 14.71 13.30 11.94
C ARG A 148 15.16 13.05 13.38
N LEU A 149 15.25 11.80 13.81
CA LEU A 149 15.46 11.44 15.22
C LEU A 149 16.93 11.17 15.55
N SER A 150 17.67 10.55 14.64
CA SER A 150 19.07 10.22 14.88
C SER A 150 20.06 11.18 14.21
N GLY A 151 19.58 12.09 13.36
CA GLY A 151 20.44 12.98 12.58
C GLY A 151 21.25 12.24 11.50
N ALA A 152 20.79 11.07 11.05
CA ALA A 152 21.42 10.33 9.97
C ALA A 152 21.56 11.21 8.72
N ASP A 153 22.67 11.07 8.01
CA ASP A 153 22.96 11.85 6.81
C ASP A 153 21.91 11.56 5.74
N ARG A 154 21.25 12.63 5.27
CA ARG A 154 20.15 12.54 4.31
C ARG A 154 20.58 11.91 3.00
N GLU A 155 21.74 12.31 2.46
CA GLU A 155 22.21 11.82 1.16
C GLU A 155 22.49 10.30 1.21
N VAL A 156 23.06 9.84 2.31
CA VAL A 156 23.30 8.41 2.54
C VAL A 156 21.97 7.67 2.63
N MET A 157 21.01 8.18 3.41
CA MET A 157 19.69 7.55 3.56
C MET A 157 18.92 7.49 2.23
N GLU A 158 18.94 8.56 1.44
CA GLU A 158 18.27 8.59 0.14
C GLU A 158 18.91 7.61 -0.87
N LYS A 159 20.23 7.45 -0.86
CA LYS A 159 20.92 6.43 -1.69
C LYS A 159 20.48 5.02 -1.30
N TRP A 160 20.38 4.73 0.00
CA TRP A 160 19.90 3.44 0.46
C TRP A 160 18.42 3.20 0.14
N LEU A 161 17.59 4.23 0.12
CA LEU A 161 16.20 4.10 -0.32
C LEU A 161 16.09 3.61 -1.77
N TYR A 162 16.93 4.09 -2.69
CA TYR A 162 16.92 3.59 -4.07
C TYR A 162 17.29 2.11 -4.13
N VAL A 163 18.27 1.66 -3.34
CA VAL A 163 18.63 0.25 -3.26
C VAL A 163 17.46 -0.58 -2.71
N ILE A 164 16.83 -0.12 -1.62
CA ILE A 164 15.67 -0.79 -1.00
C ILE A 164 14.52 -0.91 -2.01
N VAL A 165 14.16 0.17 -2.70
CA VAL A 165 13.07 0.16 -3.69
C VAL A 165 13.33 -0.85 -4.80
N VAL A 166 14.56 -0.90 -5.33
CA VAL A 166 14.92 -1.88 -6.37
C VAL A 166 14.82 -3.31 -5.85
N LEU A 167 15.36 -3.58 -4.66
CA LEU A 167 15.31 -4.92 -4.07
C LEU A 167 13.87 -5.36 -3.78
N VAL A 168 13.06 -4.49 -3.17
CA VAL A 168 11.66 -4.77 -2.86
C VAL A 168 10.82 -4.99 -4.13
N LEU A 169 11.07 -4.25 -5.21
CA LEU A 169 10.37 -4.46 -6.48
C LEU A 169 10.79 -5.80 -7.11
N ILE A 170 12.07 -6.16 -7.07
CA ILE A 170 12.54 -7.44 -7.58
C ILE A 170 11.96 -8.60 -6.76
N ASP A 171 12.05 -8.53 -5.44
CA ASP A 171 11.55 -9.56 -4.53
C ASP A 171 10.02 -9.66 -4.61
N GLY A 172 9.32 -8.55 -4.58
CA GLY A 172 7.87 -8.50 -4.73
C GLY A 172 7.38 -9.13 -6.03
N ILE A 173 8.08 -8.96 -7.15
CA ILE A 173 7.70 -9.54 -8.43
C ILE A 173 8.09 -11.02 -8.51
N LEU A 174 9.36 -11.35 -8.24
CA LEU A 174 9.88 -12.70 -8.38
C LEU A 174 9.49 -13.59 -7.20
N GLY A 175 9.47 -13.03 -5.98
CA GLY A 175 9.11 -13.72 -4.75
C GLY A 175 7.68 -14.23 -4.72
N THR A 176 6.76 -13.68 -5.52
CA THR A 176 5.37 -14.16 -5.62
C THR A 176 5.29 -15.67 -5.88
N ALA A 177 6.32 -16.27 -6.49
CA ALA A 177 6.36 -17.69 -6.81
C ALA A 177 6.24 -18.60 -5.57
N HIS A 178 6.71 -18.15 -4.38
CA HIS A 178 6.64 -18.97 -3.15
C HIS A 178 5.20 -19.25 -2.69
N HIS A 179 4.23 -18.42 -3.07
CA HIS A 179 2.80 -18.67 -2.80
C HIS A 179 2.19 -19.79 -3.64
N TYR A 180 2.91 -20.29 -4.65
CA TYR A 180 2.42 -21.32 -5.58
C TYR A 180 3.10 -22.67 -5.40
N PHE A 181 4.03 -22.83 -4.45
CA PHE A 181 4.74 -24.10 -4.25
C PHE A 181 3.80 -25.27 -3.97
N TRP A 182 2.72 -25.05 -3.24
CA TRP A 182 1.74 -26.06 -2.89
C TRP A 182 0.88 -26.54 -4.07
N ILE A 183 0.85 -25.83 -5.19
CA ILE A 183 0.10 -26.22 -6.39
C ILE A 183 0.95 -26.98 -7.41
N GLY A 184 2.16 -27.41 -7.04
CA GLY A 184 2.99 -28.27 -7.87
C GLY A 184 3.91 -27.51 -8.83
N LEU A 185 4.56 -26.45 -8.35
CA LEU A 185 5.62 -25.79 -9.09
C LEU A 185 6.75 -26.76 -9.46
N PRO A 186 7.39 -26.59 -10.64
CA PRO A 186 8.58 -27.33 -11.01
C PRO A 186 9.68 -27.24 -9.94
N HIS A 187 10.44 -28.31 -9.75
CA HIS A 187 11.46 -28.42 -8.70
C HIS A 187 12.53 -27.32 -8.76
N TYR A 188 12.79 -26.70 -9.90
CA TYR A 188 13.76 -25.61 -10.01
C TYR A 188 13.33 -24.30 -9.31
N TRP A 189 12.06 -24.18 -8.89
CA TRP A 189 11.55 -23.08 -8.07
C TRP A 189 11.54 -23.38 -6.57
N LEU A 190 11.86 -24.63 -6.20
CA LEU A 190 11.95 -25.02 -4.79
C LEU A 190 13.39 -24.77 -4.31
N PRO A 191 13.57 -24.19 -3.11
CA PRO A 191 14.91 -23.96 -2.55
C PRO A 191 15.66 -25.25 -2.28
#